data_7863c8cc1f2792b1cc405a633693c01e
#
_entry.id   7863c8cc1f2792b1cc405a633693c01e
#
_cell.length_a   1.000
_cell.length_b   1.000
_cell.length_c   1.000
_cell.angle_alpha   90.00
_cell.angle_beta   90.00
_cell.angle_gamma   90.00
#
_symmetry.space_group_name_H-M   'P 1'
#
loop_
_entity.id
_entity.type
_entity.pdbx_description
1 polymer ?
#
loop_
_entity_poly.entity_id
_entity_poly.type
_entity_poly.pdbx_seq_one_letter_code
_entity_poly.pdbx_strand_id
1 'polypeptide(L)'
;MNEELTPIVNDSLIAGWREHLPECLNPSDGAQVQLDGHDPNLLRIHIDTEGRSGYAFDFTVRYVDDREIEVGFMDVDKNGVTVDETIDKVQDLIEDYIRHIHECAQILQRVTHA
;
A
#
# COMPACT_ATOMS: atom_id res chain seq x y z
N MET A 1 31.59 -4.45 -3.60
CA MET A 1 31.02 -4.38 -3.70
C MET A 1 30.31 -4.35 -3.57
N ASN A 2 29.74 -4.29 -3.68
CA ASN A 2 28.89 -4.19 -3.65
C ASN A 2 28.13 -4.42 -3.56
N GLU A 3 27.93 -4.51 -3.09
CA GLU A 3 27.12 -4.72 -2.94
C GLU A 3 26.25 -4.57 -3.22
N GLU A 4 26.42 -4.94 -3.53
CA GLU A 4 25.40 -4.64 -4.09
C GLU A 4 24.22 -4.76 -3.51
N LEU A 5 23.52 -3.95 -3.59
CA LEU A 5 22.24 -3.98 -2.97
C LEU A 5 21.27 -4.61 -3.92
N THR A 6 20.94 -5.86 -3.68
CA THR A 6 19.86 -6.47 -4.42
C THR A 6 18.57 -5.86 -3.91
N PRO A 7 17.74 -5.26 -4.76
CA PRO A 7 16.46 -4.70 -4.31
C PRO A 7 15.59 -5.81 -3.71
N ILE A 8 14.95 -5.51 -2.59
CA ILE A 8 14.03 -6.44 -1.94
C ILE A 8 12.78 -6.59 -2.79
N VAL A 9 12.29 -5.46 -3.33
CA VAL A 9 11.10 -5.45 -4.17
C VAL A 9 11.47 -5.87 -5.58
N ASN A 10 10.81 -6.91 -6.06
CA ASN A 10 11.00 -7.42 -7.43
C ASN A 10 9.63 -7.60 -8.07
N ASP A 11 9.63 -8.01 -9.35
CA ASP A 11 8.39 -8.16 -10.10
C ASP A 11 7.43 -9.16 -9.46
N SER A 12 7.96 -10.24 -8.89
CA SER A 12 7.13 -11.24 -8.22
C SER A 12 6.44 -10.65 -7.00
N LEU A 13 7.14 -9.84 -6.23
CA LEU A 13 6.57 -9.22 -5.05
C LEU A 13 5.50 -8.21 -5.45
N ILE A 14 5.76 -7.41 -6.46
CA ILE A 14 4.77 -6.44 -6.96
C ILE A 14 3.52 -7.17 -7.44
N ALA A 15 3.69 -8.25 -8.19
CA ALA A 15 2.57 -9.05 -8.66
C ALA A 15 1.78 -9.63 -7.49
N GLY A 16 2.46 -10.07 -6.44
CA GLY A 16 1.82 -10.55 -5.24
C GLY A 16 0.96 -9.49 -4.56
N TRP A 17 1.48 -8.27 -4.45
CA TRP A 17 0.71 -7.16 -3.89
C TRP A 17 -0.54 -6.88 -4.72
N ARG A 18 -0.40 -6.88 -6.05
CA ARG A 18 -1.53 -6.63 -6.94
C ARG A 18 -2.59 -7.72 -6.85
N GLU A 19 -2.16 -8.94 -6.59
CA GLU A 19 -3.08 -10.08 -6.47
C GLU A 19 -3.78 -10.11 -5.12
N HIS A 20 -3.04 -9.91 -4.03
CA HIS A 20 -3.54 -10.17 -2.68
C HIS A 20 -4.11 -8.94 -1.97
N LEU A 21 -3.66 -7.74 -2.31
CA LEU A 21 -4.15 -6.55 -1.62
C LEU A 21 -5.68 -6.39 -1.74
N PRO A 22 -6.28 -6.59 -2.91
CA PRO A 22 -7.74 -6.47 -3.02
C PRO A 22 -8.50 -7.41 -2.08
N GLU A 23 -7.89 -8.55 -1.74
CA GLU A 23 -8.51 -9.51 -0.82
C GLU A 23 -8.52 -9.01 0.62
N CYS A 24 -7.62 -8.09 0.95
CA CYS A 24 -7.52 -7.50 2.28
C CYS A 24 -8.38 -6.25 2.43
N LEU A 25 -8.95 -5.77 1.34
CA LEU A 25 -9.75 -4.55 1.33
C LEU A 25 -11.24 -4.90 1.25
N ASN A 26 -12.08 -3.88 1.28
CA ASN A 26 -13.52 -4.08 1.09
C ASN A 26 -13.80 -4.42 -0.37
N PRO A 27 -14.85 -5.20 -0.66
CA PRO A 27 -15.10 -5.65 -2.03
C PRO A 27 -15.28 -4.53 -3.06
N SER A 28 -15.73 -3.35 -2.63
CA SER A 28 -15.94 -2.23 -3.54
C SER A 28 -14.71 -1.33 -3.67
N ASP A 29 -13.65 -1.60 -2.91
CA ASP A 29 -12.45 -0.77 -2.98
C ASP A 29 -11.60 -1.19 -4.18
N GLY A 30 -11.06 -0.19 -4.88
CA GLY A 30 -10.08 -0.42 -5.94
C GLY A 30 -8.68 -0.15 -5.41
N ALA A 31 -7.70 -0.90 -5.87
CA ALA A 31 -6.32 -0.73 -5.44
C ALA A 31 -5.38 -0.79 -6.63
N GLN A 32 -4.37 0.07 -6.63
CA GLN A 32 -3.31 0.07 -7.62
C GLN A 32 -1.98 0.07 -6.89
N VAL A 33 -1.07 -0.77 -7.34
CA VAL A 33 0.26 -0.90 -6.73
C VAL A 33 1.30 -0.64 -7.81
N GLN A 34 2.20 0.29 -7.54
CA GLN A 34 3.26 0.66 -8.47
C GLN A 34 4.58 0.79 -7.73
N LEU A 35 5.67 0.48 -8.41
CA LEU A 35 7.00 0.72 -7.87
C LEU A 35 7.31 2.21 -8.00
N ASP A 36 7.91 2.80 -6.96
CA ASP A 36 8.36 4.18 -7.04
C ASP A 36 9.45 4.33 -8.10
N GLY A 37 9.46 5.47 -8.79
CA GLY A 37 10.41 5.70 -9.87
C GLY A 37 11.84 5.96 -9.41
N HIS A 38 12.05 6.26 -8.13
CA HIS A 38 13.36 6.63 -7.60
C HIS A 38 13.89 5.68 -6.55
N ASP A 39 13.02 4.99 -5.83
CA ASP A 39 13.42 4.11 -4.74
C ASP A 39 13.02 2.68 -5.08
N PRO A 40 13.99 1.77 -5.27
CA PRO A 40 13.70 0.38 -5.68
C PRO A 40 13.03 -0.45 -4.59
N ASN A 41 12.94 0.06 -3.35
CA ASN A 41 12.30 -0.66 -2.25
C ASN A 41 11.04 0.03 -1.77
N LEU A 42 10.51 0.96 -2.55
CA LEU A 42 9.32 1.71 -2.19
C LEU A 42 8.20 1.44 -3.17
N LEU A 43 7.07 0.98 -2.64
CA LEU A 43 5.84 0.82 -3.42
C LEU A 43 4.92 1.99 -3.15
N ARG A 44 4.17 2.39 -4.19
CA ARG A 44 3.09 3.36 -4.06
C ARG A 44 1.78 2.63 -4.21
N ILE A 45 0.87 2.86 -3.27
CA ILE A 45 -0.43 2.21 -3.26
C ILE A 45 -1.50 3.28 -3.31
N HIS A 46 -2.39 3.17 -4.29
CA HIS A 46 -3.55 4.03 -4.42
C HIS A 46 -4.80 3.20 -4.13
N ILE A 47 -5.60 3.63 -3.16
CA ILE A 47 -6.82 2.94 -2.80
C ILE A 47 -8.00 3.86 -3.07
N ASP A 48 -8.95 3.38 -3.86
CA ASP A 48 -10.12 4.13 -4.28
C ASP A 48 -11.36 3.52 -3.62
N THR A 49 -12.05 4.32 -2.83
CA THR A 49 -13.27 3.87 -2.15
C THR A 49 -14.53 4.45 -2.82
N GLU A 50 -14.44 4.70 -4.12
CA GLU A 50 -15.46 5.39 -4.89
C GLU A 50 -16.85 4.77 -4.68
N GLY A 51 -16.95 3.45 -4.58
CA GLY A 51 -18.21 2.77 -4.39
C GLY A 51 -18.85 2.97 -3.03
N ARG A 52 -18.14 3.56 -2.04
CA ARG A 52 -18.64 3.72 -0.69
C ARG A 52 -18.66 5.16 -0.21
N SER A 53 -17.53 5.85 -0.28
CA SER A 53 -17.44 7.18 0.31
C SER A 53 -16.89 8.24 -0.65
N GLY A 54 -16.37 7.82 -1.80
CA GLY A 54 -15.77 8.75 -2.75
C GLY A 54 -14.37 9.20 -2.39
N TYR A 55 -13.80 8.66 -1.30
CA TYR A 55 -12.42 8.98 -0.93
C TYR A 55 -11.43 8.17 -1.74
N ALA A 56 -10.28 8.77 -1.99
CA ALA A 56 -9.13 8.06 -2.57
C ALA A 56 -7.92 8.36 -1.70
N PHE A 57 -7.14 7.33 -1.40
CA PHE A 57 -5.99 7.44 -0.50
C PHE A 57 -4.73 7.00 -1.21
N ASP A 58 -3.63 7.71 -0.93
CA ASP A 58 -2.31 7.34 -1.43
C ASP A 58 -1.42 6.99 -0.26
N PHE A 59 -0.81 5.81 -0.32
CA PHE A 59 0.10 5.30 0.70
C PHE A 59 1.41 4.90 0.07
N THR A 60 2.44 4.79 0.90
CA THR A 60 3.70 4.19 0.50
C THR A 60 3.98 2.99 1.37
N VAL A 61 4.65 2.00 0.80
CA VAL A 61 5.15 0.84 1.54
C VAL A 61 6.63 0.73 1.22
N ARG A 62 7.45 0.96 2.23
CA ARG A 62 8.90 0.83 2.11
C ARG A 62 9.34 -0.47 2.73
N TYR A 63 10.08 -1.27 1.98
CA TYR A 63 10.67 -2.49 2.52
C TYR A 63 11.98 -2.13 3.19
N VAL A 64 12.00 -2.25 4.51
CA VAL A 64 13.20 -2.02 5.32
C VAL A 64 14.13 -3.22 5.16
N ASP A 65 13.54 -4.41 5.17
CA ASP A 65 14.21 -5.66 4.83
C ASP A 65 13.17 -6.60 4.23
N ASP A 66 13.51 -7.88 4.04
CA ASP A 66 12.60 -8.82 3.39
C ASP A 66 11.39 -9.20 4.25
N ARG A 67 11.33 -8.72 5.48
CA ARG A 67 10.24 -9.05 6.41
C ARG A 67 9.50 -7.83 6.93
N GLU A 68 10.19 -6.70 7.03
CA GLU A 68 9.66 -5.53 7.68
C GLU A 68 9.34 -4.44 6.68
N ILE A 69 8.18 -3.82 6.86
CA ILE A 69 7.77 -2.70 6.03
C ILE A 69 7.45 -1.49 6.90
N GLU A 70 7.55 -0.32 6.27
CA GLU A 70 7.06 0.92 6.85
C GLU A 70 5.96 1.42 5.93
N VAL A 71 4.79 1.69 6.49
CA VAL A 71 3.65 2.21 5.73
C VAL A 71 3.55 3.69 6.01
N GLY A 72 3.56 4.50 4.94
CA GLY A 72 3.40 5.94 5.06
C GLY A 72 2.11 6.38 4.39
N PHE A 73 1.48 7.39 4.95
CA PHE A 73 0.33 8.02 4.35
C PHE A 73 0.80 9.25 3.58
N MET A 74 0.33 9.42 2.34
CA MET A 74 0.73 10.58 1.52
C MET A 74 -0.38 11.59 1.36
N ASP A 75 -1.57 11.13 0.97
CA ASP A 75 -2.63 12.07 0.60
C ASP A 75 -4.00 11.39 0.62
N VAL A 76 -5.03 12.22 0.74
CA VAL A 76 -6.42 11.78 0.63
C VAL A 76 -7.21 12.81 -0.17
N ASP A 77 -7.97 12.31 -1.15
CA ASP A 77 -8.86 13.13 -1.97
C ASP A 77 -10.29 12.65 -1.83
N LYS A 78 -11.22 13.53 -2.12
CA LYS A 78 -12.62 13.13 -2.28
C LYS A 78 -13.12 13.74 -3.58
N ASN A 79 -13.47 12.88 -4.54
CA ASN A 79 -13.94 13.29 -5.87
C ASN A 79 -12.95 14.25 -6.56
N GLY A 80 -11.65 13.98 -6.39
CA GLY A 80 -10.60 14.77 -7.02
C GLY A 80 -10.24 16.06 -6.28
N VAL A 81 -10.81 16.30 -5.11
CA VAL A 81 -10.52 17.48 -4.30
C VAL A 81 -9.81 17.06 -3.03
N THR A 82 -8.70 17.73 -2.72
CA THR A 82 -7.93 17.44 -1.51
C THR A 82 -8.79 17.62 -0.27
N VAL A 83 -8.70 16.69 0.66
CA VAL A 83 -9.48 16.64 1.88
C VAL A 83 -8.58 16.87 3.08
N ASP A 84 -9.14 17.48 4.13
CA ASP A 84 -8.42 17.67 5.39
C ASP A 84 -8.21 16.31 6.06
N GLU A 85 -6.97 15.87 6.15
CA GLU A 85 -6.63 14.56 6.72
C GLU A 85 -6.80 14.50 8.25
N THR A 86 -7.05 15.63 8.90
CA THR A 86 -7.23 15.65 10.36
C THR A 86 -8.68 15.38 10.78
N ILE A 87 -9.61 15.26 9.83
CA ILE A 87 -10.99 14.91 10.15
C ILE A 87 -11.02 13.49 10.72
N ASP A 88 -11.73 13.28 11.84
CA ASP A 88 -11.75 12.00 12.55
C ASP A 88 -12.11 10.83 11.66
N LYS A 89 -13.13 10.99 10.82
CA LYS A 89 -13.55 9.93 9.91
C LYS A 89 -12.43 9.53 8.94
N VAL A 90 -11.70 10.52 8.44
CA VAL A 90 -10.60 10.29 7.52
C VAL A 90 -9.45 9.58 8.26
N GLN A 91 -9.15 10.01 9.48
CA GLN A 91 -8.12 9.37 10.30
C GLN A 91 -8.44 7.90 10.56
N ASP A 92 -9.70 7.60 10.88
CA ASP A 92 -10.12 6.24 11.12
C ASP A 92 -9.92 5.37 9.87
N LEU A 93 -10.27 5.91 8.70
CA LEU A 93 -10.09 5.19 7.44
C LEU A 93 -8.60 4.96 7.13
N ILE A 94 -7.78 5.98 7.36
CA ILE A 94 -6.34 5.87 7.14
C ILE A 94 -5.78 4.74 8.01
N GLU A 95 -6.14 4.69 9.28
CA GLU A 95 -5.66 3.66 10.20
C GLU A 95 -6.12 2.27 9.78
N ASP A 96 -7.38 2.16 9.32
CA ASP A 96 -7.89 0.88 8.83
C ASP A 96 -7.12 0.39 7.62
N TYR A 97 -6.86 1.27 6.66
CA TYR A 97 -6.14 0.87 5.46
C TYR A 97 -4.69 0.53 5.75
N ILE A 98 -4.06 1.25 6.67
CA ILE A 98 -2.69 0.91 7.09
C ILE A 98 -2.67 -0.51 7.67
N ARG A 99 -3.66 -0.86 8.49
CA ARG A 99 -3.75 -2.20 9.05
C ARG A 99 -3.93 -3.25 7.94
N HIS A 100 -4.79 -2.99 6.98
CA HIS A 100 -5.00 -3.92 5.86
C HIS A 100 -3.74 -4.09 5.02
N ILE A 101 -2.99 -3.02 4.83
CA ILE A 101 -1.72 -3.08 4.10
C ILE A 101 -0.73 -3.98 4.85
N HIS A 102 -0.63 -3.84 6.17
CA HIS A 102 0.22 -4.71 6.97
C HIS A 102 -0.25 -6.16 6.88
N GLU A 103 -1.55 -6.41 6.87
CA GLU A 103 -2.09 -7.76 6.72
C GLU A 103 -1.67 -8.38 5.39
N CYS A 104 -1.75 -7.60 4.33
CA CYS A 104 -1.34 -8.07 3.01
C CYS A 104 0.15 -8.43 3.01
N ALA A 105 0.98 -7.59 3.64
CA ALA A 105 2.41 -7.86 3.72
C ALA A 105 2.68 -9.18 4.44
N GLN A 106 1.92 -9.49 5.48
CA GLN A 106 2.07 -10.75 6.21
C GLN A 106 1.69 -11.94 5.36
N ILE A 107 0.60 -11.82 4.59
CA ILE A 107 0.19 -12.87 3.67
C ILE A 107 1.28 -13.13 2.64
N LEU A 108 1.83 -12.08 2.07
CA LEU A 108 2.88 -12.20 1.06
C LEU A 108 4.15 -12.81 1.62
N GLN A 109 4.48 -12.49 2.87
CA GLN A 109 5.64 -13.07 3.51
C GLN A 109 5.51 -14.59 3.60
N ARG A 110 4.33 -15.09 3.93
CA ARG A 110 4.09 -16.53 3.99
C ARG A 110 4.18 -17.18 2.62
N VAL A 111 3.68 -16.51 1.60
CA VAL A 111 3.69 -17.02 0.23
C VAL A 111 5.12 -17.04 -0.32
N THR A 112 5.89 -15.99 -0.08
CA THR A 112 7.21 -15.86 -0.67
C THR A 112 8.30 -16.58 0.12
N HIS A 113 8.03 -16.89 1.38
CA HIS A 113 9.00 -17.58 2.25
C HIS A 113 8.55 -18.97 2.66
N ALA A 114 7.54 -19.49 1.99
CA ALA A 114 7.03 -20.83 2.28
C ALA A 114 8.00 -21.92 1.86
#